data_2dd13cb384201f39cab8b5277412bfb3
#
_entry.id   2dd13cb384201f39cab8b5277412bfb3
#
_cell.length_a   1.000
_cell.length_b   1.000
_cell.length_c   1.000
_cell.angle_alpha   90.00
_cell.angle_beta   90.00
_cell.angle_gamma   90.00
#
_symmetry.space_group_name_H-M   'P 1'
#
loop_
_entity.id
_entity.type
_entity.pdbx_description
1 polymer ?
#
loop_
_entity_poly.entity_id
_entity_poly.type
_entity_poly.pdbx_seq_one_letter_code
_entity_poly.pdbx_strand_id
1 'polypeptide(L)'
;MVEIATQAGAVARARVPLNRTRVLSAAVALADEGGVDALSMRRIAQALGVVPMALYKHVANKNELLDGMIDVLVGEIDPPVEGIGWKAAVRRRVLSARRMLLRHPWAPEVIEARMKTRAAPTPALLEYLDSMIGVFRAGGFPVDLVHHALHVMGSRLLGFSQELFEDRPGRPADGDALAPEEMAARFPHLAELAMAVAHDPESVVGSGCDDQFEFEFALDLTLDGLERLLNAS
;
A
#
# COMPACT_ATOMS: atom_id res chain seq x y z
N MET A 1 -56.49 -0.62 39.64
CA MET A 1 -55.26 0.07 39.19
C MET A 1 -54.12 -0.92 39.32
N VAL A 2 -53.67 -1.52 38.22
CA VAL A 2 -52.59 -2.48 38.21
C VAL A 2 -51.44 -1.80 37.45
N GLU A 3 -50.37 -1.56 38.15
CA GLU A 3 -49.14 -0.89 37.70
C GLU A 3 -48.30 -1.94 36.95
N ILE A 4 -48.15 -1.77 35.64
CA ILE A 4 -47.31 -2.63 34.81
C ILE A 4 -45.90 -2.02 34.81
N ALA A 5 -45.00 -2.60 35.60
CA ALA A 5 -43.58 -2.27 35.59
C ALA A 5 -42.93 -2.79 34.31
N THR A 6 -42.56 -1.89 33.42
CA THR A 6 -41.76 -2.18 32.21
C THR A 6 -40.33 -2.42 32.61
N GLN A 7 -39.90 -3.67 32.70
CA GLN A 7 -38.48 -4.03 32.79
C GLN A 7 -37.86 -3.92 31.37
N ALA A 8 -37.16 -2.83 31.13
CA ALA A 8 -36.26 -2.72 30.02
C ALA A 8 -35.00 -3.56 30.28
N GLY A 9 -34.98 -4.78 29.76
CA GLY A 9 -33.81 -5.65 29.80
C GLY A 9 -32.69 -5.08 28.94
N ALA A 10 -31.67 -4.52 29.58
CA ALA A 10 -30.40 -4.19 28.90
C ALA A 10 -29.74 -5.50 28.50
N VAL A 11 -29.80 -5.81 27.20
CA VAL A 11 -29.03 -6.92 26.59
C VAL A 11 -27.55 -6.57 26.75
N ALA A 12 -26.89 -7.17 27.72
CA ALA A 12 -25.46 -7.10 27.90
C ALA A 12 -24.80 -7.68 26.64
N ARG A 13 -24.27 -6.82 25.75
CA ARG A 13 -23.45 -7.25 24.62
C ARG A 13 -22.28 -8.05 25.19
N ALA A 14 -22.24 -9.34 24.86
CA ALA A 14 -21.13 -10.22 25.23
C ALA A 14 -19.80 -9.55 24.86
N ARG A 15 -18.96 -9.24 25.84
CA ARG A 15 -17.65 -8.67 25.62
C ARG A 15 -16.80 -9.69 24.86
N VAL A 16 -16.54 -9.43 23.60
CA VAL A 16 -15.61 -10.24 22.81
C VAL A 16 -14.23 -10.16 23.46
N PRO A 17 -13.59 -11.31 23.79
CA PRO A 17 -12.30 -11.31 24.48
C PRO A 17 -11.24 -10.48 23.73
N LEU A 18 -10.39 -9.77 24.46
CA LEU A 18 -9.24 -9.07 23.88
C LEU A 18 -8.21 -10.12 23.45
N ASN A 19 -7.74 -9.99 22.22
CA ASN A 19 -6.65 -10.79 21.67
C ASN A 19 -5.76 -9.93 20.77
N ARG A 20 -4.60 -10.47 20.34
CA ARG A 20 -3.62 -9.75 19.52
C ARG A 20 -4.24 -9.24 18.21
N THR A 21 -4.99 -10.06 17.51
CA THR A 21 -5.65 -9.69 16.25
C THR A 21 -6.56 -8.46 16.43
N ARG A 22 -7.39 -8.43 17.46
CA ARG A 22 -8.27 -7.28 17.72
C ARG A 22 -7.48 -6.01 18.03
N VAL A 23 -6.37 -6.12 18.76
CA VAL A 23 -5.49 -4.97 19.06
C VAL A 23 -4.90 -4.43 17.77
N LEU A 24 -4.37 -5.29 16.92
CA LEU A 24 -3.77 -4.91 15.63
C LEU A 24 -4.79 -4.34 14.66
N SER A 25 -5.96 -4.98 14.51
CA SER A 25 -7.03 -4.46 13.65
C SER A 25 -7.53 -3.07 14.09
N ALA A 26 -7.65 -2.86 15.40
CA ALA A 26 -8.03 -1.53 15.91
C ALA A 26 -6.93 -0.48 15.67
N ALA A 27 -5.66 -0.88 15.75
CA ALA A 27 -4.54 0.01 15.42
C ALA A 27 -4.50 0.37 13.94
N VAL A 28 -4.71 -0.60 13.04
CA VAL A 28 -4.82 -0.36 11.59
C VAL A 28 -5.95 0.61 11.29
N ALA A 29 -7.16 0.36 11.81
CA ALA A 29 -8.31 1.24 11.60
C ALA A 29 -8.06 2.68 12.07
N LEU A 30 -7.42 2.85 13.23
CA LEU A 30 -7.06 4.18 13.74
C LEU A 30 -5.98 4.87 12.91
N ALA A 31 -5.06 4.11 12.32
CA ALA A 31 -4.04 4.63 11.41
C ALA A 31 -4.66 5.04 10.07
N ASP A 32 -5.65 4.31 9.58
CA ASP A 32 -6.39 4.66 8.35
C ASP A 32 -7.19 5.96 8.53
N GLU A 33 -7.70 6.22 9.72
CA GLU A 33 -8.46 7.44 10.03
C GLU A 33 -7.59 8.67 10.24
N GLY A 34 -6.42 8.53 10.85
CA GLY A 34 -5.65 9.68 11.35
C GLY A 34 -4.14 9.61 11.17
N GLY A 35 -3.65 8.66 10.39
CA GLY A 35 -2.23 8.42 10.19
C GLY A 35 -1.56 7.71 11.37
N VAL A 36 -0.36 7.19 11.12
CA VAL A 36 0.41 6.42 12.11
C VAL A 36 0.92 7.29 13.28
N ASP A 37 1.12 8.57 13.05
CA ASP A 37 1.57 9.50 14.10
C ASP A 37 0.51 9.75 15.17
N ALA A 38 -0.75 9.61 14.80
CA ALA A 38 -1.87 9.72 15.75
C ALA A 38 -2.06 8.48 16.63
N LEU A 39 -1.32 7.38 16.37
CA LEU A 39 -1.43 6.14 17.14
C LEU A 39 -0.78 6.26 18.52
N SER A 40 -1.56 5.88 19.54
CA SER A 40 -1.06 5.69 20.89
C SER A 40 -1.77 4.51 21.58
N MET A 41 -1.09 3.86 22.52
CA MET A 41 -1.68 2.78 23.31
C MET A 41 -2.97 3.23 24.02
N ARG A 42 -3.05 4.51 24.41
CA ARG A 42 -4.24 5.08 25.02
C ARG A 42 -5.42 5.15 24.04
N ARG A 43 -5.20 5.60 22.80
CA ARG A 43 -6.27 5.66 21.77
C ARG A 43 -6.75 4.27 21.39
N ILE A 44 -5.85 3.31 21.22
CA ILE A 44 -6.21 1.91 20.92
C ILE A 44 -7.04 1.32 22.06
N ALA A 45 -6.61 1.52 23.31
CA ALA A 45 -7.35 1.05 24.48
C ALA A 45 -8.75 1.68 24.56
N GLN A 46 -8.87 2.97 24.28
CA GLN A 46 -10.14 3.68 24.23
C GLN A 46 -11.06 3.10 23.16
N ALA A 47 -10.57 2.88 21.95
CA ALA A 47 -11.33 2.29 20.85
C ALA A 47 -11.83 0.86 21.17
N LEU A 48 -11.04 0.11 21.92
CA LEU A 48 -11.39 -1.26 22.34
C LEU A 48 -12.20 -1.35 23.63
N GLY A 49 -12.40 -0.21 24.34
CA GLY A 49 -13.11 -0.18 25.63
C GLY A 49 -12.37 -0.90 26.76
N VAL A 50 -11.03 -0.85 26.76
CA VAL A 50 -10.17 -1.49 27.76
C VAL A 50 -9.20 -0.49 28.41
N VAL A 51 -8.53 -0.90 29.47
CA VAL A 51 -7.44 -0.10 30.06
C VAL A 51 -6.15 -0.30 29.26
N PRO A 52 -5.29 0.72 29.08
CA PRO A 52 -4.06 0.61 28.29
C PRO A 52 -3.15 -0.55 28.71
N MET A 53 -3.08 -0.85 30.00
CA MET A 53 -2.27 -1.95 30.52
C MET A 53 -2.68 -3.32 29.97
N ALA A 54 -3.95 -3.50 29.58
CA ALA A 54 -4.42 -4.75 28.99
C ALA A 54 -3.80 -5.03 27.62
N LEU A 55 -3.43 -3.98 26.86
CA LEU A 55 -2.83 -4.12 25.54
C LEU A 55 -1.42 -4.68 25.59
N TYR A 56 -0.66 -4.35 26.66
CA TYR A 56 0.74 -4.80 26.81
C TYR A 56 0.89 -6.32 27.00
N LYS A 57 -0.22 -7.03 27.26
CA LYS A 57 -0.25 -8.49 27.22
C LYS A 57 -0.24 -9.06 25.77
N HIS A 58 -0.52 -8.22 24.78
CA HIS A 58 -0.66 -8.62 23.37
C HIS A 58 0.38 -7.99 22.47
N VAL A 59 0.88 -6.79 22.82
CA VAL A 59 1.95 -6.06 22.12
C VAL A 59 2.80 -5.35 23.16
N ALA A 60 4.09 -5.69 23.26
CA ALA A 60 4.95 -5.22 24.34
C ALA A 60 5.38 -3.74 24.18
N ASN A 61 5.42 -3.23 22.93
CA ASN A 61 5.87 -1.87 22.64
C ASN A 61 5.35 -1.39 21.28
N LYS A 62 5.64 -0.11 20.94
CA LYS A 62 5.22 0.49 19.66
C LYS A 62 5.82 -0.22 18.44
N ASN A 63 7.05 -0.70 18.51
CA ASN A 63 7.68 -1.41 17.40
C ASN A 63 6.98 -2.74 17.11
N GLU A 64 6.70 -3.53 18.13
CA GLU A 64 5.95 -4.78 18.00
C GLU A 64 4.52 -4.53 17.48
N LEU A 65 3.90 -3.42 17.88
CA LEU A 65 2.61 -3.00 17.35
C LEU A 65 2.72 -2.74 15.84
N LEU A 66 3.70 -1.94 15.40
CA LEU A 66 3.89 -1.61 13.98
C LEU A 66 4.25 -2.85 13.16
N ASP A 67 5.11 -3.74 13.67
CA ASP A 67 5.43 -5.00 13.02
C ASP A 67 4.17 -5.88 12.84
N GLY A 68 3.35 -5.97 13.89
CA GLY A 68 2.10 -6.71 13.80
C GLY A 68 1.08 -6.06 12.87
N MET A 69 1.05 -4.74 12.76
CA MET A 69 0.22 -4.04 11.77
C MET A 69 0.69 -4.37 10.34
N ILE A 70 2.00 -4.38 10.08
CA ILE A 70 2.55 -4.81 8.78
C ILE A 70 2.11 -6.25 8.46
N ASP A 71 2.17 -7.17 9.43
CA ASP A 71 1.72 -8.55 9.24
C ASP A 71 0.23 -8.63 8.85
N VAL A 72 -0.62 -7.80 9.47
CA VAL A 72 -2.05 -7.72 9.11
C VAL A 72 -2.21 -7.26 7.67
N LEU A 73 -1.50 -6.21 7.25
CA LEU A 73 -1.57 -5.67 5.89
C LEU A 73 -1.07 -6.67 4.85
N VAL A 74 0.07 -7.31 5.11
CA VAL A 74 0.62 -8.33 4.20
C VAL A 74 -0.35 -9.51 4.05
N GLY A 75 -1.08 -9.86 5.13
CA GLY A 75 -2.13 -10.86 5.10
C GLY A 75 -3.35 -10.51 4.21
N GLU A 76 -3.51 -9.24 3.80
CA GLU A 76 -4.54 -8.81 2.86
C GLU A 76 -4.16 -9.02 1.39
N ILE A 77 -2.88 -9.30 1.11
CA ILE A 77 -2.40 -9.56 -0.24
C ILE A 77 -2.88 -10.94 -0.69
N ASP A 78 -3.50 -10.99 -1.88
CA ASP A 78 -3.99 -12.25 -2.45
C ASP A 78 -2.88 -13.32 -2.46
N PRO A 79 -3.19 -14.56 -2.09
CA PRO A 79 -2.22 -15.65 -2.15
C PRO A 79 -1.79 -15.95 -3.60
N PRO A 80 -0.67 -16.67 -3.81
CA PRO A 80 -0.28 -17.16 -5.14
C PRO A 80 -1.40 -18.00 -5.75
N VAL A 81 -1.59 -17.88 -7.06
CA VAL A 81 -2.53 -18.70 -7.82
C VAL A 81 -1.75 -19.74 -8.59
N GLU A 82 -2.09 -21.01 -8.38
CA GLU A 82 -1.49 -22.12 -9.11
C GLU A 82 -2.05 -22.22 -10.53
N GLY A 83 -1.27 -22.82 -11.44
CA GLY A 83 -1.70 -23.12 -12.80
C GLY A 83 -1.71 -21.94 -13.78
N ILE A 84 -1.28 -20.75 -13.36
CA ILE A 84 -1.08 -19.59 -14.24
C ILE A 84 0.42 -19.34 -14.43
N GLY A 85 0.81 -18.82 -15.62
CA GLY A 85 2.20 -18.47 -15.89
C GLY A 85 2.76 -17.44 -14.90
N TRP A 86 4.08 -17.47 -14.68
CA TRP A 86 4.79 -16.62 -13.72
C TRP A 86 4.42 -15.13 -13.88
N LYS A 87 4.32 -14.64 -15.11
CA LYS A 87 4.05 -13.23 -15.43
C LYS A 87 2.68 -12.79 -14.92
N ALA A 88 1.65 -13.59 -15.20
CA ALA A 88 0.30 -13.34 -14.70
C ALA A 88 0.21 -13.47 -13.17
N ALA A 89 0.93 -14.42 -12.57
CA ALA A 89 0.98 -14.62 -11.14
C ALA A 89 1.65 -13.45 -10.42
N VAL A 90 2.79 -12.97 -10.91
CA VAL A 90 3.49 -11.80 -10.38
C VAL A 90 2.63 -10.54 -10.54
N ARG A 91 2.10 -10.29 -11.73
CA ARG A 91 1.22 -9.14 -12.00
C ARG A 91 0.06 -9.07 -11.01
N ARG A 92 -0.65 -10.17 -10.84
CA ARG A 92 -1.78 -10.25 -9.90
C ARG A 92 -1.38 -9.92 -8.47
N ARG A 93 -0.27 -10.47 -7.98
CA ARG A 93 0.20 -10.24 -6.61
C ARG A 93 0.67 -8.80 -6.39
N VAL A 94 1.40 -8.23 -7.36
CA VAL A 94 1.84 -6.83 -7.29
C VAL A 94 0.64 -5.89 -7.27
N LEU A 95 -0.37 -6.13 -8.11
CA LEU A 95 -1.62 -5.34 -8.09
C LEU A 95 -2.41 -5.53 -6.78
N SER A 96 -2.39 -6.72 -6.19
CA SER A 96 -3.01 -6.94 -4.88
C SER A 96 -2.28 -6.18 -3.77
N ALA A 97 -0.93 -6.20 -3.77
CA ALA A 97 -0.13 -5.42 -2.84
C ALA A 97 -0.38 -3.91 -3.01
N ARG A 98 -0.48 -3.42 -4.26
CA ARG A 98 -0.84 -2.02 -4.51
C ARG A 98 -2.20 -1.67 -3.93
N ARG A 99 -3.24 -2.50 -4.18
CA ARG A 99 -4.57 -2.26 -3.60
C ARG A 99 -4.54 -2.18 -2.08
N MET A 100 -3.75 -3.01 -1.42
CA MET A 100 -3.52 -2.93 0.02
C MET A 100 -2.88 -1.59 0.40
N LEU A 101 -1.81 -1.16 -0.27
CA LEU A 101 -1.15 0.12 0.02
C LEU A 101 -2.05 1.33 -0.22
N LEU A 102 -2.93 1.30 -1.22
CA LEU A 102 -3.91 2.36 -1.47
C LEU A 102 -4.99 2.43 -0.39
N ARG A 103 -5.37 1.29 0.22
CA ARG A 103 -6.29 1.28 1.38
C ARG A 103 -5.64 1.80 2.65
N HIS A 104 -4.31 1.68 2.76
CA HIS A 104 -3.53 2.03 3.94
C HIS A 104 -2.41 3.01 3.59
N PRO A 105 -2.73 4.29 3.29
CA PRO A 105 -1.76 5.26 2.76
C PRO A 105 -0.56 5.53 3.67
N TRP A 106 -0.67 5.23 4.96
CA TRP A 106 0.41 5.34 5.96
C TRP A 106 1.42 4.17 5.88
N ALA A 107 1.05 3.05 5.26
CA ALA A 107 1.84 1.83 5.28
C ALA A 107 3.22 1.94 4.58
N PRO A 108 3.36 2.58 3.40
CA PRO A 108 4.67 2.73 2.75
C PRO A 108 5.71 3.39 3.65
N GLU A 109 5.34 4.47 4.35
CA GLU A 109 6.23 5.18 5.27
C GLU A 109 6.70 4.28 6.42
N VAL A 110 5.78 3.54 7.03
CA VAL A 110 6.11 2.61 8.14
C VAL A 110 7.02 1.49 7.66
N ILE A 111 6.71 0.88 6.51
CA ILE A 111 7.52 -0.20 5.93
C ILE A 111 8.94 0.33 5.63
N GLU A 112 9.05 1.48 4.99
CA GLU A 112 10.35 2.11 4.67
C GLU A 112 11.16 2.45 5.93
N ALA A 113 10.51 3.04 6.94
CA ALA A 113 11.16 3.36 8.21
C ALA A 113 11.68 2.09 8.91
N ARG A 114 10.91 0.99 8.88
CA ARG A 114 11.36 -0.29 9.44
C ARG A 114 12.54 -0.88 8.67
N MET A 115 12.53 -0.80 7.35
CA MET A 115 13.66 -1.25 6.51
C MET A 115 14.93 -0.44 6.79
N LYS A 116 14.84 0.89 6.94
CA LYS A 116 15.98 1.77 7.25
C LYS A 116 16.60 1.47 8.61
N THR A 117 15.82 1.10 9.61
CA THR A 117 16.31 0.76 10.95
C THR A 117 16.96 -0.63 11.02
N ARG A 118 17.10 -1.35 9.90
CA ARG A 118 17.58 -2.75 9.86
C ARG A 118 16.82 -3.69 10.82
N ALA A 119 15.57 -3.37 11.12
CA ALA A 119 14.72 -4.31 11.82
C ALA A 119 14.58 -5.59 10.99
N ALA A 120 14.55 -6.74 11.66
CA ALA A 120 14.27 -7.99 10.96
C ALA A 120 12.90 -7.89 10.27
N PRO A 121 12.78 -8.37 9.02
CA PRO A 121 11.47 -8.45 8.39
C PRO A 121 10.49 -9.28 9.23
N THR A 122 9.22 -8.91 9.18
CA THR A 122 8.18 -9.66 9.89
C THR A 122 7.94 -11.02 9.27
N PRO A 123 7.43 -12.02 10.01
CA PRO A 123 7.15 -13.34 9.46
C PRO A 123 6.28 -13.33 8.21
N ALA A 124 5.18 -12.56 8.21
CA ALA A 124 4.30 -12.46 7.05
C ALA A 124 5.00 -11.84 5.82
N LEU A 125 5.87 -10.84 6.03
CA LEU A 125 6.66 -10.26 4.96
C LEU A 125 7.67 -11.26 4.39
N LEU A 126 8.32 -12.05 5.24
CA LEU A 126 9.22 -13.12 4.80
C LEU A 126 8.48 -14.18 3.97
N GLU A 127 7.32 -14.63 4.43
CA GLU A 127 6.47 -15.57 3.69
C GLU A 127 6.01 -15.02 2.35
N TYR A 128 5.63 -13.73 2.30
CA TYR A 128 5.29 -13.04 1.06
C TYR A 128 6.46 -13.03 0.08
N LEU A 129 7.65 -12.63 0.53
CA LEU A 129 8.85 -12.55 -0.31
C LEU A 129 9.29 -13.95 -0.79
N ASP A 130 9.30 -14.95 0.09
CA ASP A 130 9.64 -16.32 -0.27
C ASP A 130 8.70 -16.89 -1.33
N SER A 131 7.40 -16.65 -1.16
CA SER A 131 6.42 -17.09 -2.16
C SER A 131 6.54 -16.34 -3.50
N MET A 132 6.94 -15.07 -3.51
CA MET A 132 7.23 -14.32 -4.75
C MET A 132 8.48 -14.88 -5.44
N ILE A 133 9.54 -15.17 -4.68
CA ILE A 133 10.74 -15.87 -5.18
C ILE A 133 10.34 -17.20 -5.81
N GLY A 134 9.48 -17.97 -5.13
CA GLY A 134 8.96 -19.25 -5.64
C GLY A 134 8.27 -19.13 -7.00
N VAL A 135 7.45 -18.10 -7.20
CA VAL A 135 6.78 -17.84 -8.48
C VAL A 135 7.79 -17.58 -9.60
N PHE A 136 8.79 -16.71 -9.38
CA PHE A 136 9.84 -16.45 -10.37
C PHE A 136 10.67 -17.72 -10.65
N ARG A 137 11.07 -18.46 -9.61
CA ARG A 137 11.85 -19.70 -9.76
C ARG A 137 11.10 -20.77 -10.53
N ALA A 138 9.80 -20.93 -10.27
CA ALA A 138 8.93 -21.82 -11.05
C ALA A 138 8.80 -21.38 -12.51
N GLY A 139 8.92 -20.08 -12.78
CA GLY A 139 8.99 -19.50 -14.13
C GLY A 139 10.34 -19.67 -14.83
N GLY A 140 11.34 -20.33 -14.20
CA GLY A 140 12.66 -20.57 -14.79
C GLY A 140 13.70 -19.48 -14.54
N PHE A 141 13.40 -18.46 -13.73
CA PHE A 141 14.35 -17.37 -13.47
C PHE A 141 15.56 -17.82 -12.67
N PRO A 142 16.80 -17.47 -13.07
CA PRO A 142 17.98 -17.64 -12.24
C PRO A 142 17.91 -16.69 -11.01
N VAL A 143 18.60 -17.09 -9.92
CA VAL A 143 18.46 -16.41 -8.61
C VAL A 143 18.87 -14.93 -8.66
N ASP A 144 19.91 -14.61 -9.39
CA ASP A 144 20.39 -13.24 -9.60
C ASP A 144 19.34 -12.36 -10.29
N LEU A 145 18.69 -12.87 -11.32
CA LEU A 145 17.60 -12.15 -12.00
C LEU A 145 16.38 -11.98 -11.09
N VAL A 146 16.06 -12.96 -10.25
CA VAL A 146 15.00 -12.84 -9.22
C VAL A 146 15.33 -11.71 -8.24
N HIS A 147 16.59 -11.61 -7.79
CA HIS A 147 17.02 -10.53 -6.90
C HIS A 147 16.74 -9.16 -7.52
N HIS A 148 17.14 -8.94 -8.78
CA HIS A 148 16.88 -7.68 -9.48
C HIS A 148 15.37 -7.42 -9.69
N ALA A 149 14.60 -8.46 -10.03
CA ALA A 149 13.16 -8.36 -10.18
C ALA A 149 12.47 -7.89 -8.89
N LEU A 150 12.84 -8.45 -7.74
CA LEU A 150 12.28 -8.04 -6.44
C LEU A 150 12.62 -6.58 -6.11
N HIS A 151 13.85 -6.12 -6.39
CA HIS A 151 14.22 -4.73 -6.17
C HIS A 151 13.40 -3.76 -7.04
N VAL A 152 13.22 -4.06 -8.32
CA VAL A 152 12.43 -3.22 -9.23
C VAL A 152 10.96 -3.18 -8.78
N MET A 153 10.37 -4.35 -8.44
CA MET A 153 9.00 -4.43 -7.96
C MET A 153 8.81 -3.68 -6.64
N GLY A 154 9.73 -3.85 -5.69
CA GLY A 154 9.68 -3.15 -4.40
C GLY A 154 9.78 -1.64 -4.56
N SER A 155 10.71 -1.16 -5.41
CA SER A 155 10.84 0.26 -5.70
C SER A 155 9.59 0.84 -6.35
N ARG A 156 8.94 0.08 -7.24
CA ARG A 156 7.69 0.53 -7.88
C ARG A 156 6.49 0.53 -6.93
N LEU A 157 6.40 -0.45 -6.01
CA LEU A 157 5.32 -0.53 -5.01
C LEU A 157 5.43 0.56 -3.94
N LEU A 158 6.63 0.84 -3.45
CA LEU A 158 6.87 1.75 -2.33
C LEU A 158 7.29 3.16 -2.80
N GLY A 159 7.68 3.30 -4.07
CA GLY A 159 8.07 4.59 -4.65
C GLY A 159 6.87 5.46 -4.99
N PHE A 160 7.09 6.78 -4.93
CA PHE A 160 6.10 7.76 -5.35
C PHE A 160 6.13 7.93 -6.87
N SER A 161 4.97 7.90 -7.54
CA SER A 161 4.83 8.56 -8.82
C SER A 161 4.60 10.05 -8.54
N GLN A 162 5.60 10.88 -8.81
CA GLN A 162 5.40 12.33 -8.81
C GLN A 162 4.89 12.73 -10.19
N GLU A 163 3.65 13.21 -10.23
CA GLU A 163 3.14 13.83 -11.43
C GLU A 163 3.66 15.27 -11.53
N LEU A 164 4.29 15.57 -12.67
CA LEU A 164 4.84 16.90 -12.94
C LEU A 164 3.76 17.98 -13.10
N PHE A 165 2.53 17.57 -13.44
CA PHE A 165 1.43 18.45 -13.82
C PHE A 165 0.14 18.24 -13.01
N GLU A 166 0.23 17.64 -11.82
CA GLU A 166 -0.93 17.44 -10.97
C GLU A 166 -1.45 18.79 -10.45
N ASP A 167 -2.66 19.14 -10.82
CA ASP A 167 -3.44 20.21 -10.20
C ASP A 167 -3.86 19.77 -8.78
N ARG A 168 -2.97 19.96 -7.80
CA ARG A 168 -3.33 19.74 -6.40
C ARG A 168 -4.28 20.82 -5.94
N PRO A 169 -5.53 20.49 -5.54
CA PRO A 169 -6.41 21.45 -4.91
C PRO A 169 -5.74 22.00 -3.65
N GLY A 170 -5.45 23.31 -3.64
CA GLY A 170 -4.82 23.98 -2.50
C GLY A 170 -3.35 24.37 -2.68
N ARG A 171 -2.73 24.14 -3.83
CA ARG A 171 -1.47 24.80 -4.15
C ARG A 171 -1.77 26.28 -4.38
N PRO A 172 -1.16 27.21 -3.61
CA PRO A 172 -1.32 28.63 -3.90
C PRO A 172 -0.85 28.88 -5.34
N ALA A 173 -1.65 29.63 -6.09
CA ALA A 173 -1.24 30.17 -7.38
C ALA A 173 -0.16 31.29 -7.23
N ASP A 174 0.45 31.37 -6.07
CA ASP A 174 1.47 32.34 -5.68
C ASP A 174 2.86 31.80 -5.97
N GLY A 175 3.28 31.97 -7.14
CA GLY A 175 4.64 31.80 -7.59
C GLY A 175 4.68 32.08 -9.08
N ASP A 176 5.75 32.64 -9.58
CA ASP A 176 6.04 33.01 -10.97
C ASP A 176 5.74 31.85 -11.97
N ALA A 177 4.47 31.42 -12.04
CA ALA A 177 4.03 30.48 -13.05
C ALA A 177 4.17 31.21 -14.39
N LEU A 178 5.01 30.65 -15.27
CA LEU A 178 5.18 31.16 -16.63
C LEU A 178 3.82 31.20 -17.34
N ALA A 179 3.53 32.31 -18.03
CA ALA A 179 2.36 32.36 -18.89
C ALA A 179 2.41 31.19 -19.90
N PRO A 180 1.26 30.59 -20.27
CA PRO A 180 1.23 29.46 -21.21
C PRO A 180 2.01 29.70 -22.50
N GLU A 181 1.99 30.90 -23.02
CA GLU A 181 2.72 31.33 -24.22
C GLU A 181 4.24 31.36 -23.99
N GLU A 182 4.67 31.83 -22.82
CA GLU A 182 6.09 31.84 -22.44
C GLU A 182 6.58 30.42 -22.13
N MET A 183 5.73 29.58 -21.53
CA MET A 183 6.00 28.14 -21.32
C MET A 183 6.22 27.45 -22.66
N ALA A 184 5.32 27.65 -23.63
CA ALA A 184 5.42 27.04 -24.97
C ALA A 184 6.65 27.54 -25.74
N ALA A 185 7.02 28.80 -25.59
CA ALA A 185 8.19 29.37 -26.26
C ALA A 185 9.52 28.85 -25.68
N ARG A 186 9.60 28.72 -24.36
CA ARG A 186 10.84 28.30 -23.67
C ARG A 186 10.99 26.80 -23.54
N PHE A 187 9.85 26.08 -23.41
CA PHE A 187 9.81 24.62 -23.16
C PHE A 187 8.80 23.93 -24.10
N PRO A 188 9.05 23.94 -25.43
CA PRO A 188 8.08 23.46 -26.41
C PRO A 188 7.66 22.00 -26.21
N HIS A 189 8.59 21.12 -25.85
CA HIS A 189 8.28 19.71 -25.60
C HIS A 189 7.46 19.49 -24.32
N LEU A 190 7.66 20.29 -23.28
CA LEU A 190 6.84 20.27 -22.08
C LEU A 190 5.40 20.75 -22.38
N ALA A 191 5.28 21.80 -23.16
CA ALA A 191 3.97 22.33 -23.55
C ALA A 191 3.22 21.32 -24.42
N GLU A 192 3.89 20.70 -25.39
CA GLU A 192 3.33 19.64 -26.23
C GLU A 192 2.84 18.45 -25.39
N LEU A 193 3.67 17.97 -24.44
CA LEU A 193 3.29 16.89 -23.53
C LEU A 193 2.08 17.27 -22.67
N ALA A 194 2.10 18.45 -22.04
CA ALA A 194 0.99 18.91 -21.20
C ALA A 194 -0.32 19.01 -21.98
N MET A 195 -0.26 19.46 -23.24
CA MET A 195 -1.45 19.52 -24.11
C MET A 195 -1.95 18.14 -24.51
N ALA A 196 -1.05 17.20 -24.81
CA ALA A 196 -1.41 15.84 -25.21
C ALA A 196 -2.03 15.03 -24.04
N VAL A 197 -1.48 15.17 -22.84
CA VAL A 197 -1.94 14.42 -21.66
C VAL A 197 -3.26 14.98 -21.10
N ALA A 198 -3.50 16.28 -21.20
CA ALA A 198 -4.66 16.92 -20.56
C ALA A 198 -6.01 16.66 -21.26
N HIS A 199 -6.07 16.19 -22.49
CA HIS A 199 -7.28 16.32 -23.31
C HIS A 199 -7.70 15.11 -24.16
N ASP A 200 -7.00 13.99 -24.12
CA ASP A 200 -7.35 12.86 -24.97
C ASP A 200 -7.62 11.59 -24.16
N PRO A 201 -8.90 11.32 -23.82
CA PRO A 201 -9.29 10.08 -23.16
C PRO A 201 -9.06 8.82 -24.02
N GLU A 202 -8.82 8.96 -25.33
CA GLU A 202 -8.52 7.88 -26.25
C GLU A 202 -7.01 7.74 -26.55
N SER A 203 -6.16 8.57 -25.91
CA SER A 203 -4.71 8.47 -26.10
C SER A 203 -4.18 7.15 -25.55
N VAL A 204 -3.04 6.69 -26.09
CA VAL A 204 -2.35 5.48 -25.62
C VAL A 204 -1.94 5.56 -24.14
N VAL A 205 -1.84 6.78 -23.59
CA VAL A 205 -1.54 7.09 -22.19
C VAL A 205 -2.78 7.35 -21.34
N GLY A 206 -3.98 7.17 -21.89
CA GLY A 206 -5.24 7.33 -21.14
C GLY A 206 -5.66 8.79 -20.91
N SER A 207 -6.61 8.99 -20.01
CA SER A 207 -7.17 10.31 -19.66
C SER A 207 -6.26 11.09 -18.70
N GLY A 208 -4.99 11.26 -19.01
CA GLY A 208 -4.00 11.98 -18.21
C GLY A 208 -3.96 11.55 -16.74
N CYS A 209 -2.80 11.29 -16.19
CA CYS A 209 -2.58 11.16 -14.75
C CYS A 209 -3.48 10.16 -13.99
N ASP A 210 -3.96 9.08 -14.66
CA ASP A 210 -4.55 7.94 -13.95
C ASP A 210 -3.41 7.13 -13.30
N ASP A 211 -3.21 7.36 -12.01
CA ASP A 211 -2.18 6.69 -11.20
C ASP A 211 -2.27 5.15 -11.28
N GLN A 212 -3.47 4.60 -11.47
CA GLN A 212 -3.65 3.15 -11.66
C GLN A 212 -3.15 2.72 -13.04
N PHE A 213 -3.50 3.45 -14.09
CA PHE A 213 -3.03 3.17 -15.44
C PHE A 213 -1.51 3.26 -15.53
N GLU A 214 -0.91 4.34 -15.02
CA GLU A 214 0.54 4.55 -15.02
C GLU A 214 1.28 3.47 -14.22
N PHE A 215 0.69 3.02 -13.13
CA PHE A 215 1.26 1.91 -12.37
C PHE A 215 1.23 0.61 -13.18
N GLU A 216 0.10 0.27 -13.79
CA GLU A 216 -0.05 -0.96 -14.58
C GLU A 216 0.82 -0.93 -15.83
N PHE A 217 0.88 0.20 -16.53
CA PHE A 217 1.76 0.40 -17.67
C PHE A 217 3.25 0.13 -17.32
N ALA A 218 3.74 0.75 -16.26
CA ALA A 218 5.12 0.53 -15.81
C ALA A 218 5.37 -0.91 -15.32
N LEU A 219 4.39 -1.52 -14.67
CA LEU A 219 4.46 -2.91 -14.25
C LEU A 219 4.57 -3.84 -15.47
N ASP A 220 3.72 -3.66 -16.47
CA ASP A 220 3.70 -4.49 -17.66
C ASP A 220 5.00 -4.33 -18.47
N LEU A 221 5.53 -3.10 -18.62
CA LEU A 221 6.86 -2.86 -19.21
C LEU A 221 7.97 -3.61 -18.45
N THR A 222 7.91 -3.61 -17.13
CA THR A 222 8.90 -4.31 -16.30
C THR A 222 8.80 -5.82 -16.48
N LEU A 223 7.60 -6.37 -16.50
CA LEU A 223 7.36 -7.80 -16.70
C LEU A 223 7.79 -8.26 -18.09
N ASP A 224 7.53 -7.45 -19.14
CA ASP A 224 7.99 -7.70 -20.51
C ASP A 224 9.52 -7.63 -20.61
N GLY A 225 10.14 -6.71 -19.89
CA GLY A 225 11.59 -6.61 -19.78
C GLY A 225 12.22 -7.85 -19.16
N LEU A 226 11.64 -8.31 -18.04
CA LEU A 226 12.09 -9.53 -17.34
C LEU A 226 11.92 -10.78 -18.22
N GLU A 227 10.82 -10.90 -18.95
CA GLU A 227 10.58 -12.02 -19.87
C GLU A 227 11.63 -12.05 -21.01
N ARG A 228 11.99 -10.89 -21.56
CA ARG A 228 13.07 -10.79 -22.56
C ARG A 228 14.42 -11.21 -22.01
N LEU A 229 14.75 -10.79 -20.78
CA LEU A 229 15.98 -11.18 -20.10
C LEU A 229 16.04 -12.69 -19.83
N LEU A 230 14.93 -13.27 -19.37
CA LEU A 230 14.80 -14.70 -19.17
C LEU A 230 15.04 -15.51 -20.45
N ASN A 231 14.46 -15.05 -21.58
CA ASN A 231 14.58 -15.73 -22.86
C ASN A 231 15.96 -15.53 -23.53
N ALA A 232 16.77 -14.58 -23.06
CA ALA A 232 18.12 -14.32 -23.56
C ALA A 232 19.22 -15.02 -22.72
N SER A 233 18.86 -15.62 -21.59
CA SER A 233 19.75 -16.35 -20.67
C SER A 233 19.81 -17.82 -21.00
#